data_5d03add2b70ac6e57117059a0cadff6b
#
_entry.id   5d03add2b70ac6e57117059a0cadff6b
#
_cell.length_a   1.000
_cell.length_b   1.000
_cell.length_c   1.000
_cell.angle_alpha   90.00
_cell.angle_beta   90.00
_cell.angle_gamma   90.00
#
_symmetry.space_group_name_H-M   'P 1'
#
loop_
_entity.id
_entity.type
_entity.pdbx_description
1 polymer ?
#
loop_
_entity_poly.entity_id
_entity_poly.type
_entity_poly.pdbx_seq_one_letter_code
_entity_poly.pdbx_strand_id
1 'polypeptide(L)'
;MTQKEFIAKLAAKLQWDESKTSAILSDIVDVLTEQLSDNNVVTVDNFGHFSTHKFPEYILVDAETKDRYLMPPEVVVLFEQEMDDTSVSVEPKLYISFEIDDSFKSSINSAFTNF
;
A
#
# COMPACT_ATOMS: atom_id res chain seq x y z
N MET A 1 14.56 -9.45 -5.31
CA MET A 1 15.42 -8.46 -4.64
C MET A 1 14.94 -8.27 -3.20
N THR A 2 15.82 -8.43 -2.26
CA THR A 2 15.53 -8.19 -0.85
C THR A 2 15.62 -6.71 -0.51
N GLN A 3 15.10 -6.32 0.65
CA GLN A 3 15.22 -4.95 1.15
C GLN A 3 16.70 -4.53 1.27
N LYS A 4 17.55 -5.44 1.75
CA LYS A 4 18.98 -5.19 1.90
C LYS A 4 19.63 -4.88 0.54
N GLU A 5 19.30 -5.65 -0.48
CA GLU A 5 19.80 -5.43 -1.85
C GLU A 5 19.28 -4.14 -2.45
N PHE A 6 18.02 -3.83 -2.19
CA PHE A 6 17.40 -2.58 -2.64
C PHE A 6 18.08 -1.37 -2.01
N ILE A 7 18.33 -1.40 -0.70
CA ILE A 7 19.02 -0.33 0.01
C ILE A 7 20.44 -0.15 -0.51
N ALA A 8 21.16 -1.24 -0.76
CA ALA A 8 22.51 -1.19 -1.29
C ALA A 8 22.56 -0.52 -2.66
N LYS A 9 21.66 -0.88 -3.55
CA LYS A 9 21.58 -0.29 -4.88
C LYS A 9 21.15 1.18 -4.85
N LEU A 10 20.20 1.51 -3.99
CA LEU A 10 19.74 2.88 -3.82
C LEU A 10 20.85 3.77 -3.24
N ALA A 11 21.56 3.28 -2.23
CA ALA A 11 22.67 3.99 -1.62
C ALA A 11 23.79 4.26 -2.64
N ALA A 12 24.10 3.27 -3.47
CA ALA A 12 25.09 3.43 -4.53
C ALA A 12 24.66 4.50 -5.54
N LYS A 13 23.41 4.51 -5.94
CA LYS A 13 22.87 5.50 -6.87
C LYS A 13 22.88 6.91 -6.31
N LEU A 14 22.55 7.06 -5.03
CA LEU A 14 22.50 8.35 -4.34
C LEU A 14 23.86 8.80 -3.83
N GLN A 15 24.86 7.92 -3.84
CA GLN A 15 26.18 8.15 -3.25
C GLN A 15 26.10 8.46 -1.74
N TRP A 16 25.19 7.75 -1.06
CA TRP A 16 24.99 7.81 0.38
C TRP A 16 25.48 6.52 1.03
N ASP A 17 25.72 6.55 2.34
CA ASP A 17 25.95 5.31 3.05
C ASP A 17 24.64 4.51 3.23
N GLU A 18 24.76 3.21 3.48
CA GLU A 18 23.60 2.33 3.61
C GLU A 18 22.77 2.64 4.86
N SER A 19 23.41 3.05 5.95
CA SER A 19 22.72 3.45 7.18
C SER A 19 21.79 4.63 6.96
N LYS A 20 22.30 5.66 6.29
CA LYS A 20 21.53 6.87 5.97
C LYS A 20 20.38 6.52 5.03
N THR A 21 20.64 5.71 4.01
CA THR A 21 19.63 5.29 3.03
C THR A 21 18.53 4.48 3.71
N SER A 22 18.90 3.57 4.60
CA SER A 22 17.94 2.76 5.36
C SER A 22 17.05 3.62 6.25
N ALA A 23 17.63 4.61 6.92
CA ALA A 23 16.89 5.53 7.78
C ALA A 23 15.87 6.36 6.98
N ILE A 24 16.27 6.86 5.82
CA ILE A 24 15.39 7.63 4.94
C ILE A 24 14.26 6.76 4.39
N LEU A 25 14.55 5.54 3.97
CA LEU A 25 13.53 4.62 3.51
C LEU A 25 12.50 4.34 4.60
N SER A 26 12.95 4.13 5.84
CA SER A 26 12.08 3.96 7.00
C SER A 26 11.20 5.19 7.22
N ASP A 27 11.76 6.38 7.11
CA ASP A 27 11.00 7.63 7.25
C ASP A 27 9.95 7.77 6.15
N ILE A 28 10.26 7.37 4.91
CA ILE A 28 9.30 7.38 3.81
C ILE A 28 8.12 6.46 4.12
N VAL A 29 8.38 5.26 4.60
CA VAL A 29 7.34 4.31 4.97
C VAL A 29 6.50 4.85 6.13
N ASP A 30 7.12 5.48 7.12
CA ASP A 30 6.42 6.06 8.27
C ASP A 30 5.45 7.18 7.84
N VAL A 31 5.92 8.08 6.99
CA VAL A 31 5.08 9.17 6.47
C VAL A 31 3.95 8.63 5.60
N LEU A 32 4.24 7.64 4.76
CA LEU A 32 3.23 7.00 3.93
C LEU A 32 2.13 6.35 4.80
N THR A 33 2.55 5.61 5.83
CA THR A 33 1.63 4.97 6.79
C THR A 33 0.75 6.01 7.48
N GLU A 34 1.35 7.10 7.95
CA GLU A 34 0.64 8.18 8.62
C GLU A 34 -0.42 8.81 7.71
N GLN A 35 -0.05 9.15 6.49
CA GLN A 35 -0.98 9.78 5.54
C GLN A 35 -2.11 8.85 5.15
N LEU A 36 -1.84 7.59 4.90
CA LEU A 36 -2.87 6.61 4.57
C LEU A 36 -3.77 6.32 5.76
N SER A 37 -3.25 6.35 6.98
CA SER A 37 -4.05 6.20 8.20
C SER A 37 -5.02 7.37 8.39
N ASP A 38 -4.66 8.56 7.92
CA ASP A 38 -5.52 9.74 7.92
C ASP A 38 -6.46 9.80 6.71
N ASN A 39 -6.53 8.72 5.94
CA ASN A 39 -7.36 8.62 4.74
C ASN A 39 -6.99 9.62 3.64
N ASN A 40 -5.73 10.01 3.58
CA ASN A 40 -5.20 10.87 2.53
C ASN A 40 -4.71 10.04 1.35
N VAL A 41 -4.85 10.59 0.16
CA VAL A 41 -4.24 10.01 -1.04
C VAL A 41 -2.83 10.55 -1.18
N VAL A 42 -1.87 9.66 -1.40
CA VAL A 42 -0.47 10.04 -1.60
C VAL A 42 -0.12 9.85 -3.06
N THR A 43 0.18 10.94 -3.74
CA THR A 43 0.54 10.93 -5.16
C THR A 43 2.02 11.16 -5.34
N VAL A 44 2.65 10.31 -6.14
CA VAL A 44 4.03 10.46 -6.56
C VAL A 44 4.04 10.63 -8.07
N ASP A 45 4.44 11.79 -8.53
CA ASP A 45 4.43 12.13 -9.96
C ASP A 45 5.23 11.13 -10.78
N ASN A 46 4.70 10.74 -11.92
CA ASN A 46 5.28 9.76 -12.84
C ASN A 46 5.40 8.35 -12.26
N PHE A 47 4.78 8.09 -11.14
CA PHE A 47 4.79 6.78 -10.51
C PHE A 47 3.36 6.27 -10.28
N GLY A 48 2.56 7.00 -9.51
CA GLY A 48 1.20 6.60 -9.22
C GLY A 48 0.70 7.19 -7.91
N HIS A 49 -0.40 6.66 -7.43
CA HIS A 49 -0.92 7.11 -6.14
C HIS A 49 -1.35 5.93 -5.26
N PHE A 50 -1.18 6.15 -3.97
CA PHE A 50 -1.63 5.24 -2.92
C PHE A 50 -2.90 5.80 -2.31
N SER A 51 -3.87 4.94 -2.10
CA SER A 51 -5.11 5.30 -1.43
C SER A 51 -5.57 4.14 -0.54
N THR A 52 -6.58 4.41 0.26
CA THR A 52 -7.20 3.37 1.08
C THR A 52 -8.65 3.20 0.66
N HIS A 53 -9.13 1.96 0.76
CA HIS A 53 -10.53 1.65 0.56
C HIS A 53 -11.02 0.85 1.76
N LYS A 54 -12.12 1.31 2.36
CA LYS A 54 -12.71 0.65 3.50
C LYS A 54 -13.89 -0.19 3.04
N PHE A 55 -13.80 -1.49 3.22
CA PHE A 55 -14.93 -2.39 3.05
C PHE A 55 -15.72 -2.44 4.35
N PRO A 56 -17.04 -2.21 4.31
CA PRO A 56 -17.86 -2.29 5.51
C PRO A 56 -17.95 -3.73 6.02
N GLU A 57 -18.32 -3.89 7.28
CA GLU A 57 -18.63 -5.21 7.82
C GLU A 57 -19.78 -5.85 7.03
N TYR A 58 -19.75 -7.17 6.91
CA TYR A 58 -20.79 -7.92 6.22
C TYR A 58 -20.97 -9.27 6.89
N ILE A 59 -22.13 -9.89 6.61
CA ILE A 59 -22.44 -11.22 7.11
C ILE A 59 -22.18 -12.23 6.01
N LEU A 60 -21.27 -13.17 6.30
CA LEU A 60 -20.99 -14.29 5.42
C LEU A 60 -21.86 -15.47 5.86
N VAL A 61 -22.63 -16.04 4.92
CA VAL A 61 -23.47 -17.21 5.18
C VAL A 61 -22.83 -18.43 4.51
N ASP A 62 -22.54 -19.46 5.31
CA ASP A 62 -22.05 -20.73 4.79
C ASP A 62 -23.20 -21.42 4.06
N ALA A 63 -22.99 -21.76 2.78
CA ALA A 63 -24.01 -22.38 1.95
C ALA A 63 -24.38 -23.80 2.40
N GLU A 64 -23.46 -24.50 3.05
CA GLU A 64 -23.69 -25.90 3.50
C GLU A 64 -24.30 -25.98 4.89
N THR A 65 -23.76 -25.23 5.85
CA THR A 65 -24.20 -25.28 7.25
C THR A 65 -25.22 -24.21 7.59
N LYS A 66 -25.34 -23.16 6.75
CA LYS A 66 -26.17 -21.98 6.97
C LYS A 66 -25.74 -21.17 8.20
N ASP A 67 -24.54 -21.41 8.69
CA ASP A 67 -23.96 -20.61 9.76
C ASP A 67 -23.65 -19.19 9.26
N ARG A 68 -23.83 -18.23 10.15
CA ARG A 68 -23.59 -16.82 9.86
C ARG A 68 -22.34 -16.36 10.58
N TYR A 69 -21.46 -15.71 9.83
CA TYR A 69 -20.23 -15.15 10.36
C TYR A 69 -20.23 -13.65 10.11
N LEU A 70 -20.02 -12.88 11.18
CA LEU A 70 -19.80 -11.44 11.03
C LEU A 70 -18.37 -11.21 10.59
N MET A 71 -18.21 -10.70 9.35
CA MET A 71 -16.90 -10.34 8.84
C MET A 71 -16.62 -8.89 9.21
N PRO A 72 -15.52 -8.61 9.90
CA PRO A 72 -15.19 -7.25 10.34
C PRO A 72 -14.92 -6.34 9.17
N PRO A 73 -15.05 -5.00 9.35
CA PRO A 73 -14.65 -4.06 8.32
C PRO A 73 -13.15 -4.18 8.05
N GLU A 74 -12.78 -4.03 6.79
CA GLU A 74 -11.39 -4.15 6.37
C GLU A 74 -10.98 -2.92 5.58
N VAL A 75 -9.78 -2.42 5.87
CA VAL A 75 -9.17 -1.34 5.10
C VAL A 75 -8.05 -1.94 4.26
N VAL A 76 -8.10 -1.69 2.96
CA VAL A 76 -7.05 -2.13 2.04
C VAL A 76 -6.33 -0.93 1.46
N VAL A 77 -5.04 -1.10 1.24
CA VAL A 77 -4.22 -0.10 0.55
C VAL A 77 -4.20 -0.44 -0.93
N LEU A 78 -4.53 0.54 -1.74
CA LEU A 78 -4.55 0.43 -3.19
C LEU A 78 -3.43 1.26 -3.78
N PHE A 79 -2.78 0.71 -4.78
CA PHE A 79 -1.82 1.43 -5.59
C PHE A 79 -2.31 1.45 -7.03
N GLU A 80 -2.43 2.66 -7.60
CA GLU A 80 -2.78 2.84 -8.99
C GLU A 80 -1.63 3.51 -9.70
N GLN A 81 -1.13 2.86 -10.75
CA GLN A 81 -0.04 3.38 -11.55
C GLN A 81 -0.51 4.59 -12.35
N GLU A 82 0.29 5.65 -12.34
CA GLU A 82 0.05 6.81 -13.19
C GLU A 82 0.34 6.45 -14.64
N MET A 83 -0.67 6.60 -15.48
CA MET A 83 -0.53 6.41 -16.91
C MET A 83 -0.23 7.77 -17.55
N ASP A 84 0.80 7.81 -18.40
CA ASP A 84 1.07 8.98 -19.20
C ASP A 84 -0.10 9.17 -20.18
N ASP A 85 -0.77 10.33 -20.13
CA ASP A 85 -1.89 10.67 -20.99
C ASP A 85 -1.53 10.65 -22.49
N THR A 86 -0.27 10.70 -22.82
CA THR A 86 0.21 10.62 -24.20
C THR A 86 0.29 9.19 -24.74
N SER A 87 0.20 8.21 -23.90
CA SER A 87 0.19 6.81 -24.34
C SER A 87 -1.24 6.44 -24.77
N VAL A 88 -1.53 6.64 -26.04
CA VAL A 88 -2.74 6.11 -26.67
C VAL A 88 -2.54 4.60 -26.86
N SER A 89 -2.35 3.89 -25.81
CA SER A 89 -2.22 2.46 -25.87
C SER A 89 -3.58 1.83 -25.64
N VAL A 90 -4.02 1.06 -26.59
CA VAL A 90 -5.25 0.26 -26.51
C VAL A 90 -4.98 -1.01 -25.68
N GLU A 91 -3.78 -1.14 -25.14
CA GLU A 91 -3.40 -2.31 -24.36
C GLU A 91 -4.02 -2.28 -22.96
N PRO A 92 -4.40 -3.44 -22.42
CA PRO A 92 -4.93 -3.49 -21.06
C PRO A 92 -3.90 -2.94 -20.07
N LYS A 93 -4.39 -2.19 -19.10
CA LYS A 93 -3.55 -1.64 -18.03
C LYS A 93 -2.72 -2.74 -17.41
N LEU A 94 -1.42 -2.52 -17.34
CA LEU A 94 -0.54 -3.38 -16.57
C LEU A 94 -0.84 -3.15 -15.09
N TYR A 95 -1.42 -4.15 -14.45
CA TYR A 95 -1.62 -4.11 -13.01
C TYR A 95 -0.32 -4.54 -12.34
N ILE A 96 0.28 -3.63 -11.62
CA ILE A 96 1.41 -3.97 -10.77
C ILE A 96 0.82 -4.65 -9.54
N SER A 97 1.18 -5.92 -9.35
CA SER A 97 0.79 -6.65 -8.15
C SER A 97 1.51 -6.05 -6.95
N PHE A 98 0.75 -5.56 -5.98
CA PHE A 98 1.27 -4.98 -4.76
C PHE A 98 0.83 -5.84 -3.58
N GLU A 99 1.79 -6.57 -3.00
CA GLU A 99 1.54 -7.33 -1.78
C GLU A 99 1.91 -6.45 -0.58
N ILE A 100 0.95 -6.29 0.31
CA ILE A 100 1.09 -5.43 1.48
C ILE A 100 1.60 -6.29 2.64
N ASP A 101 2.67 -5.83 3.28
CA ASP A 101 3.18 -6.44 4.50
C ASP A 101 2.10 -6.40 5.59
N ASP A 102 1.94 -7.50 6.34
CA ASP A 102 0.91 -7.62 7.37
C ASP A 102 1.04 -6.56 8.47
N SER A 103 2.25 -6.17 8.83
CA SER A 103 2.47 -5.14 9.84
C SER A 103 2.00 -3.77 9.37
N PHE A 104 2.24 -3.43 8.11
CA PHE A 104 1.76 -2.19 7.49
C PHE A 104 0.23 -2.17 7.43
N LYS A 105 -0.38 -3.27 6.98
CA LYS A 105 -1.83 -3.42 6.93
C LYS A 105 -2.45 -3.31 8.32
N SER A 106 -1.86 -3.94 9.33
CA SER A 106 -2.33 -3.88 10.71
C SER A 106 -2.26 -2.46 11.28
N SER A 107 -1.20 -1.72 10.98
CA SER A 107 -1.05 -0.33 11.41
C SER A 107 -2.16 0.56 10.87
N ILE A 108 -2.49 0.40 9.58
CA ILE A 108 -3.56 1.17 8.95
C ILE A 108 -4.93 0.75 9.48
N ASN A 109 -5.20 -0.54 9.60
CA ASN A 109 -6.46 -1.06 10.13
C ASN A 109 -6.70 -0.59 11.58
N SER A 110 -5.67 -0.60 12.42
CA SER A 110 -5.76 -0.13 13.81
C SER A 110 -6.15 1.34 13.88
N ALA A 111 -5.57 2.17 13.01
CA ALA A 111 -5.90 3.60 12.95
C ALA A 111 -7.36 3.83 12.58
N PHE A 112 -7.91 3.04 11.62
CA PHE A 112 -9.30 3.17 11.19
C PHE A 112 -10.29 2.60 12.20
N THR A 113 -9.92 1.61 12.99
CA THR A 113 -10.82 1.01 13.99
C THR A 113 -10.90 1.80 15.29
N ASN A 114 -10.01 2.76 15.52
CA ASN A 114 -10.01 3.62 16.71
C ASN A 114 -10.85 4.89 16.55
N PHE A 115 -11.56 5.01 15.46
CA PHE A 115 -12.47 6.14 15.23
C PHE A 115 -13.90 5.85 15.66
#